data_bf06f3584ff244a882b140f8b85655cd
#
_entry.id   bf06f3584ff244a882b140f8b85655cd
#
_cell.length_a   1.000
_cell.length_b   1.000
_cell.length_c   1.000
_cell.angle_alpha   90.00
_cell.angle_beta   90.00
_cell.angle_gamma   90.00
#
_symmetry.space_group_name_H-M   'P 1'
#
loop_
_entity.id
_entity.type
_entity.pdbx_description
1 polymer ?
#
loop_
_entity_poly.entity_id
_entity_poly.type
_entity_poly.pdbx_seq_one_letter_code
_entity_poly.pdbx_strand_id
1 'polypeptide(L)'
;MMSFEKKYTPVKYLESTGTQYIDTNFKGNQDTKITCESVISDEFKSGYYQGLFGATDINGSKELNRNVIHMHRASASNLIIMAAYGNQFKIIGFSGDITKKHIYELDKNIYKVDNEIIYSYPMQIFMCTQNINIFRDNNSNNQARRYCKMKLYSFKVYDSDTLVRDFVPVIDSSNRPCLYDKVEGKFYYNEGSGEFLYE
;
A
#
# COMPACT_ATOMS: atom_id res chain seq x y z
N MET A 1 -10.44 -13.71 36.86
CA MET A 1 -10.62 -13.09 35.54
C MET A 1 -9.27 -12.50 35.14
N MET A 2 -8.49 -13.17 34.30
CA MET A 2 -7.21 -12.63 33.82
C MET A 2 -7.55 -11.47 32.87
N SER A 3 -7.21 -10.24 33.24
CA SER A 3 -7.24 -9.11 32.30
C SER A 3 -6.14 -9.41 31.25
N PHE A 4 -6.54 -9.66 30.02
CA PHE A 4 -5.60 -9.63 28.90
C PHE A 4 -5.06 -8.21 28.81
N GLU A 5 -3.84 -7.98 29.30
CA GLU A 5 -3.16 -6.70 29.06
C GLU A 5 -3.12 -6.46 27.55
N LYS A 6 -3.61 -5.30 27.15
CA LYS A 6 -3.56 -4.89 25.75
C LYS A 6 -2.10 -4.81 25.34
N LYS A 7 -1.65 -5.71 24.48
CA LYS A 7 -0.26 -5.80 24.01
C LYS A 7 0.21 -4.57 23.22
N TYR A 8 -0.64 -3.58 23.00
CA TYR A 8 -0.35 -2.38 22.19
C TYR A 8 -1.32 -1.24 22.52
N THR A 9 -0.91 -0.03 22.14
CA THR A 9 -1.76 1.17 22.14
C THR A 9 -2.16 1.52 20.71
N PRO A 10 -3.45 1.56 20.36
CA PRO A 10 -3.90 2.05 19.06
C PRO A 10 -3.49 3.51 18.85
N VAL A 11 -3.08 3.85 17.63
CA VAL A 11 -2.84 5.21 17.18
C VAL A 11 -3.70 5.50 15.97
N LYS A 12 -3.90 6.78 15.65
CA LYS A 12 -4.79 7.20 14.58
C LYS A 12 -4.25 6.85 13.19
N TYR A 13 -2.93 6.99 13.02
CA TYR A 13 -2.22 6.64 11.79
C TYR A 13 -0.75 6.34 12.06
N LEU A 14 -0.10 5.63 11.11
CA LEU A 14 1.35 5.69 10.93
C LEU A 14 1.67 6.59 9.74
N GLU A 15 2.71 7.43 9.86
CA GLU A 15 3.16 8.29 8.79
C GLU A 15 4.57 7.92 8.35
N SER A 16 4.71 7.61 7.05
CA SER A 16 6.02 7.45 6.41
C SER A 16 6.53 8.79 5.89
N THR A 17 7.77 9.11 6.20
CA THR A 17 8.49 10.29 5.69
C THR A 17 9.20 10.03 4.36
N GLY A 18 9.02 8.83 3.77
CA GLY A 18 9.54 8.45 2.45
C GLY A 18 10.74 7.51 2.49
N THR A 19 10.99 6.82 3.60
CA THR A 19 12.07 5.82 3.73
C THR A 19 11.62 4.56 4.47
N GLN A 20 10.45 4.60 5.10
CA GLN A 20 9.85 3.50 5.83
C GLN A 20 8.96 2.67 4.92
N TYR A 21 8.90 1.36 5.16
CA TYR A 21 7.93 0.46 4.54
C TYR A 21 7.67 -0.75 5.43
N ILE A 22 6.58 -1.43 5.15
CA ILE A 22 6.21 -2.67 5.82
C ILE A 22 6.01 -3.76 4.77
N ASP A 23 6.64 -4.92 4.98
CA ASP A 23 6.38 -6.14 4.21
C ASP A 23 5.17 -6.84 4.82
N THR A 24 4.14 -7.10 4.02
CA THR A 24 2.91 -7.76 4.49
C THR A 24 3.05 -9.26 4.66
N ASN A 25 4.17 -9.86 4.23
CA ASN A 25 4.36 -11.31 4.11
C ASN A 25 3.23 -12.00 3.31
N PHE A 26 2.65 -11.28 2.35
CA PHE A 26 1.60 -11.81 1.48
C PHE A 26 1.94 -11.54 0.00
N LYS A 27 1.85 -12.58 -0.82
CA LYS A 27 2.05 -12.50 -2.28
C LYS A 27 0.71 -12.39 -2.96
N GLY A 28 0.55 -11.31 -3.72
CA GLY A 28 -0.69 -11.09 -4.46
C GLY A 28 -0.87 -12.00 -5.67
N ASN A 29 -2.11 -12.15 -6.10
CA ASN A 29 -2.52 -12.90 -7.28
C ASN A 29 -3.71 -12.20 -7.96
N GLN A 30 -4.29 -12.83 -8.97
CA GLN A 30 -5.42 -12.28 -9.72
C GLN A 30 -6.69 -12.08 -8.88
N ASP A 31 -6.85 -12.81 -7.77
CA ASP A 31 -8.04 -12.77 -6.91
C ASP A 31 -7.82 -11.91 -5.66
N THR A 32 -6.66 -11.23 -5.58
CA THR A 32 -6.32 -10.37 -4.46
C THR A 32 -7.12 -9.08 -4.50
N LYS A 33 -7.73 -8.73 -3.35
CA LYS A 33 -8.28 -7.40 -3.10
C LYS A 33 -7.45 -6.70 -2.03
N ILE A 34 -7.11 -5.44 -2.27
CA ILE A 34 -6.36 -4.58 -1.34
C ILE A 34 -7.17 -3.31 -1.11
N THR A 35 -7.33 -2.92 0.15
CA THR A 35 -7.93 -1.65 0.55
C THR A 35 -6.95 -0.88 1.41
N CYS A 36 -6.66 0.36 1.01
CA CYS A 36 -5.72 1.26 1.67
C CYS A 36 -6.40 2.59 1.99
N GLU A 37 -6.64 2.89 3.27
CA GLU A 37 -7.15 4.17 3.72
C GLU A 37 -6.00 5.07 4.11
N SER A 38 -5.78 6.16 3.37
CA SER A 38 -4.60 7.00 3.55
C SER A 38 -4.81 8.46 3.16
N VAL A 39 -3.91 9.31 3.66
CA VAL A 39 -3.67 10.69 3.23
C VAL A 39 -2.27 10.74 2.64
N ILE A 40 -2.12 11.22 1.41
CA ILE A 40 -0.83 11.31 0.75
C ILE A 40 -0.27 12.71 0.92
N SER A 41 1.03 12.83 1.25
CA SER A 41 1.70 14.12 1.27
C SER A 41 1.82 14.67 -0.16
N ASP A 42 1.59 15.96 -0.34
CA ASP A 42 1.84 16.66 -1.61
C ASP A 42 3.31 17.10 -1.77
N GLU A 43 4.15 16.85 -0.76
CA GLU A 43 5.56 17.19 -0.74
C GLU A 43 6.46 16.28 -1.60
N PHE A 44 6.00 15.87 -2.77
CA PHE A 44 6.86 15.12 -3.68
C PHE A 44 7.14 15.86 -4.98
N LYS A 45 8.36 15.74 -5.44
CA LYS A 45 8.85 16.47 -6.62
C LYS A 45 8.17 15.97 -7.90
N SER A 46 8.00 16.87 -8.85
CA SER A 46 7.61 16.49 -10.21
C SER A 46 8.56 15.45 -10.81
N GLY A 47 8.03 14.50 -11.56
CA GLY A 47 8.79 13.41 -12.17
C GLY A 47 9.03 12.19 -11.27
N TYR A 48 8.61 12.22 -9.99
CA TYR A 48 8.77 11.09 -9.07
C TYR A 48 7.48 10.30 -8.91
N TYR A 49 7.65 8.98 -8.78
CA TYR A 49 6.59 8.05 -8.41
C TYR A 49 6.63 7.76 -6.91
N GLN A 50 5.47 7.68 -6.29
CA GLN A 50 5.29 7.19 -4.93
C GLN A 50 4.38 5.95 -4.95
N GLY A 51 4.88 4.82 -4.49
CA GLY A 51 4.09 3.59 -4.37
C GLY A 51 3.34 3.59 -3.05
N LEU A 52 2.00 3.66 -3.11
CA LEU A 52 1.18 3.55 -1.91
C LEU A 52 1.35 2.14 -1.33
N PHE A 53 1.26 1.17 -2.21
CA PHE A 53 1.50 -0.23 -1.93
C PHE A 53 1.76 -1.00 -3.22
N GLY A 54 2.36 -2.18 -3.08
CA GLY A 54 2.34 -3.13 -4.17
C GLY A 54 3.47 -4.13 -4.21
N ALA A 55 3.35 -5.01 -5.19
CA ALA A 55 4.35 -5.98 -5.62
C ALA A 55 4.45 -5.99 -7.14
N THR A 56 5.66 -6.10 -7.65
CA THR A 56 5.98 -6.11 -9.09
C THR A 56 7.07 -7.13 -9.38
N ASP A 57 6.83 -8.07 -10.26
CA ASP A 57 7.89 -8.94 -10.78
C ASP A 57 8.58 -8.26 -11.95
N ILE A 58 9.91 -8.38 -12.02
CA ILE A 58 10.75 -7.84 -13.09
C ILE A 58 11.37 -8.98 -13.89
N ASN A 59 11.17 -8.95 -15.20
CA ASN A 59 11.86 -9.84 -16.13
C ASN A 59 12.48 -9.01 -17.26
N GLY A 60 13.80 -8.79 -17.17
CA GLY A 60 14.52 -7.85 -18.01
C GLY A 60 14.01 -6.42 -17.80
N SER A 61 13.48 -5.80 -18.84
CA SER A 61 12.87 -4.45 -18.76
C SER A 61 11.34 -4.47 -18.52
N LYS A 62 10.73 -5.66 -18.41
CA LYS A 62 9.27 -5.80 -18.29
C LYS A 62 8.85 -5.91 -16.83
N GLU A 63 7.85 -5.12 -16.46
CA GLU A 63 7.12 -5.24 -15.20
C GLU A 63 5.93 -6.18 -15.40
N LEU A 64 5.80 -7.22 -14.58
CA LEU A 64 4.84 -8.31 -14.70
C LEU A 64 4.16 -8.59 -13.35
N ASN A 65 3.06 -9.36 -13.36
CA ASN A 65 2.43 -9.95 -12.19
C ASN A 65 2.22 -8.93 -11.05
N ARG A 66 1.56 -7.81 -11.35
CA ARG A 66 1.47 -6.67 -10.45
C ARG A 66 0.15 -6.58 -9.70
N ASN A 67 0.24 -6.23 -8.42
CA ASN A 67 -0.84 -5.65 -7.63
C ASN A 67 -0.30 -4.33 -7.03
N VAL A 68 -0.48 -3.20 -7.72
CA VAL A 68 0.23 -1.95 -7.40
C VAL A 68 -0.67 -0.74 -7.58
N ILE A 69 -0.58 0.22 -6.66
CA ILE A 69 -1.05 1.60 -6.86
C ILE A 69 0.09 2.57 -6.59
N HIS A 70 0.37 3.43 -7.57
CA HIS A 70 1.34 4.52 -7.48
C HIS A 70 0.66 5.88 -7.67
N MET A 71 1.19 6.90 -7.01
CA MET A 71 0.99 8.30 -7.36
C MET A 71 2.19 8.82 -8.14
N HIS A 72 1.95 9.64 -9.13
CA HIS A 72 2.99 10.32 -9.90
C HIS A 72 2.58 11.76 -10.17
N ARG A 73 3.47 12.69 -9.84
CA ARG A 73 3.31 14.10 -10.20
C ARG A 73 4.00 14.36 -11.54
N ALA A 74 3.23 14.35 -12.60
CA ALA A 74 3.74 14.57 -13.95
C ALA A 74 4.18 16.03 -14.17
N SER A 75 3.51 17.00 -13.53
CA SER A 75 3.88 18.41 -13.46
C SER A 75 3.36 19.04 -12.18
N ALA A 76 3.65 20.31 -11.92
CA ALA A 76 3.18 21.00 -10.71
C ALA A 76 1.65 20.92 -10.51
N SER A 77 0.89 20.91 -11.60
CA SER A 77 -0.58 20.87 -11.59
C SER A 77 -1.19 19.56 -12.05
N ASN A 78 -0.37 18.58 -12.47
CA ASN A 78 -0.86 17.31 -13.01
C ASN A 78 -0.44 16.14 -12.14
N LEU A 79 -1.38 15.69 -11.30
CA LEU A 79 -1.27 14.49 -10.50
C LEU A 79 -1.97 13.35 -11.22
N ILE A 80 -1.30 12.22 -11.30
CA ILE A 80 -1.85 11.01 -11.89
C ILE A 80 -1.71 9.85 -10.91
N ILE A 81 -2.67 8.94 -10.97
CA ILE A 81 -2.59 7.63 -10.35
C ILE A 81 -2.22 6.62 -11.43
N MET A 82 -1.33 5.72 -11.11
CA MET A 82 -1.06 4.55 -11.90
C MET A 82 -1.43 3.31 -11.09
N ALA A 83 -2.46 2.61 -11.52
CA ALA A 83 -2.81 1.30 -10.99
C ALA A 83 -2.34 0.22 -11.96
N ALA A 84 -1.91 -0.92 -11.43
CA ALA A 84 -1.49 -2.06 -12.24
C ALA A 84 -2.03 -3.37 -11.68
N TYR A 85 -2.50 -4.23 -12.59
CA TYR A 85 -3.04 -5.55 -12.34
C TYR A 85 -2.45 -6.55 -13.36
N GLY A 86 -1.73 -7.55 -12.89
CA GLY A 86 -1.00 -8.48 -13.75
C GLY A 86 0.01 -7.76 -14.64
N ASN A 87 -0.10 -7.95 -15.93
CA ASN A 87 0.79 -7.34 -16.93
C ASN A 87 0.27 -6.00 -17.47
N GLN A 88 -0.87 -5.54 -16.98
CA GLN A 88 -1.53 -4.33 -17.44
C GLN A 88 -1.37 -3.19 -16.42
N PHE A 89 -1.34 -1.97 -16.94
CA PHE A 89 -1.39 -0.76 -16.11
C PHE A 89 -2.29 0.29 -16.76
N LYS A 90 -2.81 1.18 -15.95
CA LYS A 90 -3.58 2.35 -16.40
C LYS A 90 -3.05 3.59 -15.72
N ILE A 91 -2.84 4.62 -16.51
CA ILE A 91 -2.53 5.98 -16.04
C ILE A 91 -3.85 6.75 -16.02
N ILE A 92 -4.19 7.35 -14.89
CA ILE A 92 -5.45 8.02 -14.65
C ILE A 92 -5.18 9.39 -14.05
N GLY A 93 -5.75 10.44 -14.64
CA GLY A 93 -5.74 11.76 -14.02
C GLY A 93 -6.48 11.71 -12.67
N PHE A 94 -5.91 12.33 -11.66
CA PHE A 94 -6.53 12.42 -10.34
C PHE A 94 -6.94 13.88 -10.09
N SER A 95 -8.25 14.11 -9.99
CA SER A 95 -8.82 15.43 -9.73
C SER A 95 -9.14 15.69 -8.27
N GLY A 96 -8.97 14.69 -7.41
CA GLY A 96 -9.20 14.81 -5.96
C GLY A 96 -8.04 15.51 -5.24
N ASP A 97 -8.30 15.94 -4.02
CA ASP A 97 -7.29 16.51 -3.12
C ASP A 97 -6.61 15.40 -2.33
N ILE A 98 -5.41 14.98 -2.76
CA ILE A 98 -4.63 13.89 -2.11
C ILE A 98 -4.30 14.17 -0.65
N THR A 99 -4.37 15.43 -0.21
CA THR A 99 -4.14 15.81 1.19
C THR A 99 -5.36 15.50 2.08
N LYS A 100 -6.45 15.04 1.49
CA LYS A 100 -7.60 14.49 2.18
C LYS A 100 -7.49 12.97 2.27
N LYS A 101 -8.24 12.41 3.20
CA LYS A 101 -8.31 10.97 3.37
C LYS A 101 -9.12 10.35 2.25
N HIS A 102 -8.54 9.36 1.60
CA HIS A 102 -9.16 8.55 0.55
C HIS A 102 -9.00 7.06 0.85
N ILE A 103 -9.89 6.26 0.29
CA ILE A 103 -9.80 4.80 0.24
C ILE A 103 -9.40 4.42 -1.18
N TYR A 104 -8.15 3.95 -1.34
CA TYR A 104 -7.64 3.39 -2.59
C TYR A 104 -7.82 1.87 -2.54
N GLU A 105 -8.51 1.33 -3.54
CA GLU A 105 -8.81 -0.11 -3.59
C GLU A 105 -8.43 -0.70 -4.94
N LEU A 106 -7.67 -1.79 -4.93
CA LEU A 106 -7.52 -2.70 -6.06
C LEU A 106 -8.29 -3.98 -5.72
N ASP A 107 -9.50 -4.11 -6.25
CA ASP A 107 -10.42 -5.22 -5.99
C ASP A 107 -10.34 -6.19 -7.17
N LYS A 108 -9.42 -7.16 -7.08
CA LYS A 108 -9.12 -8.03 -8.21
C LYS A 108 -8.72 -7.14 -9.41
N ASN A 109 -9.44 -7.24 -10.51
CA ASN A 109 -9.20 -6.47 -11.73
C ASN A 109 -9.88 -5.08 -11.75
N ILE A 110 -10.46 -4.62 -10.63
CA ILE A 110 -11.17 -3.34 -10.56
C ILE A 110 -10.41 -2.38 -9.66
N TYR A 111 -10.08 -1.20 -10.20
CA TYR A 111 -9.52 -0.10 -9.43
C TYR A 111 -10.61 0.87 -9.00
N LYS A 112 -10.64 1.20 -7.71
CA LYS A 112 -11.61 2.14 -7.12
C LYS A 112 -10.91 3.18 -6.26
N VAL A 113 -11.54 4.35 -6.14
CA VAL A 113 -11.24 5.38 -5.14
C VAL A 113 -12.55 5.78 -4.48
N ASP A 114 -12.62 5.76 -3.16
CA ASP A 114 -13.81 6.11 -2.37
C ASP A 114 -15.07 5.37 -2.82
N ASN A 115 -14.94 4.09 -3.13
CA ASN A 115 -15.96 3.19 -3.69
C ASN A 115 -16.38 3.48 -5.15
N GLU A 116 -15.88 4.53 -5.78
CA GLU A 116 -16.14 4.79 -7.21
C GLU A 116 -15.21 3.95 -8.08
N ILE A 117 -15.78 3.25 -9.08
CA ILE A 117 -14.99 2.49 -10.05
C ILE A 117 -14.31 3.47 -11.00
N ILE A 118 -12.97 3.48 -10.96
CA ILE A 118 -12.14 4.32 -11.80
C ILE A 118 -11.74 3.59 -13.07
N TYR A 119 -11.44 2.28 -12.95
CA TYR A 119 -11.05 1.47 -14.09
C TYR A 119 -11.25 -0.02 -13.83
N SER A 120 -11.57 -0.78 -14.89
CA SER A 120 -11.64 -2.24 -14.87
C SER A 120 -10.68 -2.81 -15.89
N TYR A 121 -9.80 -3.71 -15.45
CA TYR A 121 -8.87 -4.42 -16.32
C TYR A 121 -9.51 -5.68 -16.89
N PRO A 122 -9.12 -6.14 -18.09
CA PRO A 122 -9.35 -7.52 -18.48
C PRO A 122 -8.76 -8.50 -17.45
N MET A 123 -9.49 -9.56 -17.15
CA MET A 123 -9.03 -10.59 -16.22
C MET A 123 -7.75 -11.25 -16.74
N GLN A 124 -6.82 -11.52 -15.83
CA GLN A 124 -5.57 -12.24 -16.09
C GLN A 124 -5.35 -13.28 -15.00
N ILE A 125 -4.58 -14.32 -15.32
CA ILE A 125 -4.10 -15.30 -14.35
C ILE A 125 -2.63 -14.99 -14.07
N PHE A 126 -2.31 -14.68 -12.81
CA PHE A 126 -0.94 -14.41 -12.38
C PHE A 126 -0.78 -14.62 -10.87
N MET A 127 0.46 -14.71 -10.43
CA MET A 127 0.86 -14.69 -9.03
C MET A 127 2.15 -13.88 -8.91
N CYS A 128 2.19 -12.92 -8.00
CA CYS A 128 3.40 -12.19 -7.66
C CYS A 128 4.43 -13.11 -7.01
N THR A 129 5.69 -12.99 -7.37
CA THR A 129 6.78 -13.66 -6.65
C THR A 129 7.25 -12.87 -5.44
N GLN A 130 6.97 -11.57 -5.43
CA GLN A 130 7.28 -10.65 -4.35
C GLN A 130 6.10 -10.47 -3.40
N ASN A 131 6.38 -10.19 -2.13
CA ASN A 131 5.36 -9.79 -1.17
C ASN A 131 4.87 -8.37 -1.46
N ILE A 132 3.61 -8.10 -1.19
CA ILE A 132 3.06 -6.74 -1.22
C ILE A 132 3.70 -5.95 -0.08
N ASN A 133 4.28 -4.79 -0.41
CA ASN A 133 4.73 -3.83 0.58
C ASN A 133 3.73 -2.67 0.71
N ILE A 134 3.69 -2.08 1.90
CA ILE A 134 2.97 -0.85 2.21
C ILE A 134 3.99 0.28 2.28
N PHE A 135 3.65 1.48 1.82
CA PHE A 135 4.48 2.68 1.71
C PHE A 135 5.54 2.62 0.60
N ARG A 136 5.56 1.57 -0.20
CA ARG A 136 6.37 1.46 -1.43
C ARG A 136 5.86 0.36 -2.35
N ASP A 137 6.33 0.37 -3.58
CA ASP A 137 6.26 -0.78 -4.47
C ASP A 137 7.45 -1.72 -4.20
N ASN A 138 7.18 -3.01 -4.01
CA ASN A 138 8.19 -4.05 -3.90
C ASN A 138 8.47 -4.66 -5.26
N ASN A 139 9.65 -4.47 -5.79
CA ASN A 139 10.04 -5.09 -7.06
C ASN A 139 11.19 -6.10 -6.91
N SER A 140 11.20 -7.11 -7.76
CA SER A 140 12.16 -8.23 -7.68
C SER A 140 13.63 -7.84 -7.93
N ASN A 141 13.90 -6.64 -8.42
CA ASN A 141 15.28 -6.14 -8.61
C ASN A 141 15.84 -5.45 -7.36
N ASN A 142 15.11 -5.52 -6.23
CA ASN A 142 15.49 -4.95 -4.94
C ASN A 142 15.91 -3.46 -5.02
N GLN A 143 15.43 -2.74 -6.02
CA GLN A 143 15.66 -1.32 -6.13
C GLN A 143 14.72 -0.63 -5.15
N ALA A 144 15.27 -0.04 -4.11
CA ALA A 144 14.57 0.83 -3.16
C ALA A 144 13.95 2.03 -3.92
N ARG A 145 12.83 1.80 -4.56
CA ARG A 145 12.14 2.78 -5.40
C ARG A 145 10.75 3.07 -4.88
N ARG A 146 10.31 4.28 -5.16
CA ARG A 146 8.91 4.66 -5.07
C ARG A 146 8.35 4.64 -3.65
N TYR A 147 9.18 4.95 -2.65
CA TYR A 147 8.66 5.17 -1.30
C TYR A 147 7.58 6.26 -1.30
N CYS A 148 6.57 6.07 -0.48
CA CYS A 148 5.46 7.00 -0.35
C CYS A 148 5.52 7.76 0.98
N LYS A 149 5.40 9.09 0.91
CA LYS A 149 5.11 9.94 2.07
C LYS A 149 3.60 9.96 2.25
N MET A 150 3.09 9.22 3.23
CA MET A 150 1.66 9.18 3.50
C MET A 150 1.36 8.82 4.96
N LYS A 151 0.18 9.21 5.42
CA LYS A 151 -0.45 8.75 6.65
C LYS A 151 -1.35 7.57 6.31
N LEU A 152 -1.12 6.43 6.94
CA LEU A 152 -1.90 5.22 6.78
C LEU A 152 -2.83 5.04 7.98
N TYR A 153 -4.12 4.90 7.73
CA TYR A 153 -5.15 4.70 8.75
C TYR A 153 -5.57 3.23 8.86
N SER A 154 -5.67 2.54 7.74
CA SER A 154 -5.94 1.10 7.68
C SER A 154 -5.43 0.48 6.38
N PHE A 155 -5.11 -0.82 6.43
CA PHE A 155 -4.74 -1.58 5.24
C PHE A 155 -5.26 -3.00 5.37
N LYS A 156 -6.00 -3.47 4.37
CA LYS A 156 -6.58 -4.81 4.37
C LYS A 156 -6.24 -5.54 3.09
N VAL A 157 -6.00 -6.83 3.23
CA VAL A 157 -5.80 -7.73 2.09
C VAL A 157 -6.78 -8.88 2.19
N TYR A 158 -7.42 -9.16 1.07
CA TYR A 158 -8.28 -10.33 0.88
C TYR A 158 -7.69 -11.21 -0.22
N ASP A 159 -7.79 -12.51 -0.05
CA ASP A 159 -7.49 -13.51 -1.05
C ASP A 159 -8.77 -14.30 -1.33
N SER A 160 -9.24 -14.26 -2.57
CA SER A 160 -10.51 -14.89 -2.97
C SER A 160 -11.68 -14.54 -2.02
N ASP A 161 -11.83 -13.25 -1.70
CA ASP A 161 -12.82 -12.69 -0.79
C ASP A 161 -12.64 -13.04 0.71
N THR A 162 -11.63 -13.81 1.07
CA THR A 162 -11.26 -14.10 2.46
C THR A 162 -10.31 -13.03 2.98
N LEU A 163 -10.64 -12.40 4.11
CA LEU A 163 -9.75 -11.43 4.77
C LEU A 163 -8.53 -12.17 5.34
N VAL A 164 -7.34 -11.90 4.77
CA VAL A 164 -6.07 -12.54 5.16
C VAL A 164 -5.13 -11.62 5.91
N ARG A 165 -5.33 -10.28 5.82
CA ARG A 165 -4.62 -9.27 6.61
C ARG A 165 -5.59 -8.14 6.98
N ASP A 166 -5.52 -7.69 8.23
CA ASP A 166 -6.26 -6.51 8.73
C ASP A 166 -5.33 -5.66 9.61
N PHE A 167 -4.56 -4.81 8.96
CA PHE A 167 -3.55 -3.98 9.60
C PHE A 167 -4.14 -2.70 10.19
N VAL A 168 -3.80 -2.46 11.44
CA VAL A 168 -4.12 -1.22 12.16
C VAL A 168 -2.86 -0.59 12.74
N PRO A 169 -2.76 0.76 12.70
CA PRO A 169 -1.67 1.51 13.31
C PRO A 169 -1.67 1.37 14.83
N VAL A 170 -0.51 1.04 15.40
CA VAL A 170 -0.33 0.86 16.84
C VAL A 170 1.07 1.24 17.30
N ILE A 171 1.23 1.37 18.62
CA ILE A 171 2.52 1.37 19.32
C ILE A 171 2.59 0.09 20.14
N ASP A 172 3.67 -0.66 20.01
CA ASP A 172 3.89 -1.87 20.81
C ASP A 172 4.26 -1.53 22.28
N SER A 173 4.40 -2.57 23.10
CA SER A 173 4.78 -2.40 24.52
C SER A 173 6.18 -1.80 24.74
N SER A 174 7.00 -1.71 23.71
CA SER A 174 8.32 -1.09 23.72
C SER A 174 8.33 0.33 23.13
N ASN A 175 7.15 0.94 22.95
CA ASN A 175 6.93 2.25 22.34
C ASN A 175 7.38 2.34 20.87
N ARG A 176 7.43 1.23 20.13
CA ARG A 176 7.77 1.25 18.71
C ARG A 176 6.52 1.35 17.85
N PRO A 177 6.43 2.33 16.94
CA PRO A 177 5.34 2.45 15.99
C PRO A 177 5.39 1.30 14.95
N CYS A 178 4.26 0.62 14.76
CA CYS A 178 4.15 -0.55 13.88
C CYS A 178 2.69 -0.76 13.43
N LEU A 179 2.48 -1.70 12.52
CA LEU A 179 1.15 -2.22 12.21
C LEU A 179 0.88 -3.51 12.99
N TYR A 180 -0.31 -3.65 13.52
CA TYR A 180 -0.79 -4.89 14.10
C TYR A 180 -1.79 -5.53 13.14
N ASP A 181 -1.51 -6.76 12.72
CA ASP A 181 -2.44 -7.56 11.93
C ASP A 181 -3.41 -8.28 12.85
N LYS A 182 -4.69 -7.91 12.79
CA LYS A 182 -5.74 -8.52 13.63
C LYS A 182 -6.09 -9.94 13.21
N VAL A 183 -5.78 -10.35 11.98
CA VAL A 183 -6.03 -11.71 11.48
C VAL A 183 -4.98 -12.67 12.03
N GLU A 184 -3.70 -12.34 11.91
CA GLU A 184 -2.62 -13.20 12.40
C GLU A 184 -2.29 -12.97 13.89
N GLY A 185 -2.72 -11.85 14.47
CA GLY A 185 -2.36 -11.50 15.84
C GLY A 185 -0.88 -11.13 16.01
N LYS A 186 -0.26 -10.53 14.97
CA LYS A 186 1.18 -10.23 14.91
C LYS A 186 1.45 -8.77 14.64
N PHE A 187 2.64 -8.32 15.07
CA PHE A 187 3.20 -7.00 14.75
C PHE A 187 4.05 -7.06 13.50
N TYR A 188 3.95 -6.02 12.70
CA TYR A 188 4.72 -5.80 11.48
C TYR A 188 5.44 -4.46 11.60
N TYR A 189 6.76 -4.51 11.52
CA TYR A 189 7.63 -3.37 11.80
C TYR A 189 8.17 -2.76 10.51
N ASN A 190 8.79 -1.57 10.68
CA ASN A 190 9.51 -0.92 9.61
C ASN A 190 10.70 -1.77 9.14
N GLU A 191 10.76 -2.08 7.86
CA GLU A 191 11.88 -2.75 7.18
C GLU A 191 12.78 -1.76 6.43
N GLY A 192 12.42 -0.46 6.45
CA GLY A 192 13.19 0.62 5.86
C GLY A 192 14.10 1.33 6.86
N SER A 193 14.39 2.60 6.61
CA SER A 193 15.22 3.43 7.50
C SER A 193 14.40 4.50 8.20
N GLY A 194 14.89 4.96 9.35
CA GLY A 194 14.20 5.91 10.22
C GLY A 194 13.02 5.27 10.95
N GLU A 195 12.17 6.09 11.52
CA GLU A 195 10.99 5.65 12.28
C GLU A 195 9.72 6.22 11.67
N PHE A 196 8.60 5.52 11.84
CA PHE A 196 7.29 6.07 11.53
C PHE A 196 6.94 7.18 12.52
N LEU A 197 6.32 8.25 12.02
CA LEU A 197 5.60 9.19 12.86
C LEU A 197 4.19 8.65 13.11
N TYR A 198 3.52 9.13 14.16
CA TYR A 198 2.16 8.67 14.52
C TYR A 198 1.39 9.73 15.32
N GLU A 199 0.10 9.58 15.40
CA GLU A 199 -0.82 10.37 16.24
C GLU A 199 -1.90 9.49 16.86
#